data_1a0d86b35010d60818120480b0240496
#
_entry.id   1a0d86b35010d60818120480b0240496
#
_cell.length_a   1.000
_cell.length_b   1.000
_cell.length_c   1.000
_cell.angle_alpha   90.00
_cell.angle_beta   90.00
_cell.angle_gamma   90.00
#
_symmetry.space_group_name_H-M   'P 1'
#
loop_
_entity.id
_entity.type
_entity.pdbx_description
1 polymer ?
#
loop_
_entity_poly.entity_id
_entity_poly.type
_entity_poly.pdbx_seq_one_letter_code
_entity_poly.pdbx_strand_id
1 'polypeptide(L)'
;MRSRPSRSPAFRLAAVLAIGALATTACGARLNNAQRTAALSQYSGNNGGGTSTGSGGDALGTTGTGGPGGTGGLGTSGTTGTSGTSGTTGTSGTSGTSGTSGAATGGTTGDFRSAPAGGNGGATDVGITKDSITIYNISDISGAVPGLFEDARFATQAYIKFFNAQYGTLYGRKIILKTLDSQLDAGANRSAALELCQNGFAGVGSLSAFDQGAADPERQCGVPDLRAIATTDQIKAVPNVYPANAAGTGHYRGLAQFAWAASYSDPKVRASIKKAGYVYSDGDVTRQQSSQDKAASAAAYGFKWIADEPFPTSSTDYTAVVADLKKNDVQFVTFSGAYQQAAGIVKTMQDQNYHPVVWQPTVTAYTPDYLQQAGSAAEGTYIGIQPTLLSEASFSPELQTYARWLTQVRPDAEPTDLGQFAWGAAALFIDKMIKLGPKPTRKGLLALVAQEHNYTDKGLFPGQDVGGRKLSDCIQMIQVRNGKFVRVLPAAAHTWRCVDGVWDFSTKRKIAGYPQ
;
A
#
# COMPACT_ATOMS: atom_id res chain seq x y z
N MET A 1 26.44 -71.64 21.74
CA MET A 1 25.01 -71.79 22.04
C MET A 1 24.65 -71.01 23.31
N ARG A 2 24.11 -69.82 23.18
CA ARG A 2 23.35 -69.12 24.21
C ARG A 2 22.40 -68.14 23.51
N SER A 3 21.12 -68.40 23.69
CA SER A 3 19.96 -67.78 23.09
C SER A 3 19.76 -66.32 23.56
N ARG A 4 19.46 -65.43 22.63
CA ARG A 4 18.93 -64.07 22.89
C ARG A 4 17.39 -64.13 22.96
N PRO A 5 16.74 -63.42 23.87
CA PRO A 5 15.30 -63.32 23.88
C PRO A 5 14.82 -62.21 22.92
N SER A 6 13.78 -62.54 22.15
CA SER A 6 13.03 -61.63 21.23
C SER A 6 12.26 -60.58 22.04
N ARG A 7 12.41 -59.30 21.67
CA ARG A 7 11.54 -58.23 22.12
C ARG A 7 10.49 -57.94 21.05
N SER A 8 9.27 -58.03 21.41
CA SER A 8 8.06 -57.85 20.64
C SER A 8 7.89 -56.45 20.05
N PRO A 9 7.19 -56.29 18.90
CA PRO A 9 7.13 -55.06 18.11
C PRO A 9 6.00 -54.07 18.52
N ALA A 10 5.42 -54.19 19.71
CA ALA A 10 4.24 -53.39 20.12
C ALA A 10 4.54 -51.98 20.63
N PHE A 11 5.80 -51.60 20.87
CA PHE A 11 6.15 -50.29 21.41
C PHE A 11 6.63 -49.23 20.38
N ARG A 12 6.68 -49.58 19.09
CA ARG A 12 7.10 -48.63 18.03
C ARG A 12 5.95 -48.00 17.25
N LEU A 13 4.70 -48.41 17.47
CA LEU A 13 3.54 -47.86 16.75
C LEU A 13 2.91 -46.65 17.47
N ALA A 14 3.12 -46.47 18.78
CA ALA A 14 2.56 -45.35 19.52
C ALA A 14 3.34 -44.04 19.39
N ALA A 15 4.64 -44.09 19.04
CA ALA A 15 5.47 -42.89 18.83
C ALA A 15 5.37 -42.26 17.45
N VAL A 16 4.91 -43.00 16.44
CA VAL A 16 4.75 -42.53 15.06
C VAL A 16 3.40 -41.83 14.85
N LEU A 17 2.38 -42.16 15.64
CA LEU A 17 1.05 -41.51 15.57
C LEU A 17 0.99 -40.16 16.29
N ALA A 18 1.89 -39.87 17.24
CA ALA A 18 1.96 -38.58 17.92
C ALA A 18 2.73 -37.50 17.12
N ILE A 19 3.58 -37.90 16.17
CA ILE A 19 4.33 -36.96 15.29
C ILE A 19 3.53 -36.66 14.01
N GLY A 20 2.61 -37.54 13.60
CA GLY A 20 1.72 -37.33 12.45
C GLY A 20 0.60 -36.30 12.69
N ALA A 21 0.21 -36.03 13.94
CA ALA A 21 -0.84 -35.09 14.26
C ALA A 21 -0.37 -33.62 14.39
N LEU A 22 0.95 -33.37 14.44
CA LEU A 22 1.54 -32.03 14.53
C LEU A 22 2.02 -31.49 13.16
N ALA A 23 2.03 -32.32 12.12
CA ALA A 23 2.49 -31.93 10.78
C ALA A 23 1.38 -31.53 9.82
N THR A 24 0.10 -31.56 10.20
CA THR A 24 -1.03 -31.21 9.33
C THR A 24 -1.65 -29.84 9.57
N THR A 25 -1.05 -28.99 10.44
CA THR A 25 -1.51 -27.61 10.68
C THR A 25 -0.63 -26.52 10.03
N ALA A 26 0.32 -26.88 9.17
CA ALA A 26 1.18 -25.93 8.47
C ALA A 26 0.93 -25.87 6.95
N CYS A 27 -0.30 -26.11 6.50
CA CYS A 27 -0.73 -25.75 5.15
C CYS A 27 -1.63 -24.53 5.24
N GLY A 28 -1.15 -23.37 4.73
CA GLY A 28 -1.87 -22.10 4.68
C GLY A 28 -3.24 -22.20 4.00
N ALA A 29 -4.21 -22.71 4.72
CA ALA A 29 -5.60 -22.61 4.36
C ALA A 29 -6.03 -21.14 4.47
N ARG A 30 -6.75 -20.63 3.49
CA ARG A 30 -7.46 -19.35 3.63
C ARG A 30 -8.31 -19.43 4.89
N LEU A 31 -7.95 -18.65 5.89
CA LEU A 31 -8.80 -18.47 7.06
C LEU A 31 -10.09 -17.83 6.56
N ASN A 32 -11.24 -18.46 6.81
CA ASN A 32 -12.54 -17.83 6.59
C ASN A 32 -12.70 -16.66 7.58
N ASN A 33 -13.67 -15.78 7.35
CA ASN A 33 -13.87 -14.60 8.19
C ASN A 33 -14.00 -14.93 9.69
N ALA A 34 -14.62 -16.04 10.06
CA ALA A 34 -14.73 -16.48 11.44
C ALA A 34 -13.36 -16.89 12.04
N GLN A 35 -12.53 -17.57 11.26
CA GLN A 35 -11.17 -17.95 11.67
C GLN A 35 -10.23 -16.75 11.75
N ARG A 36 -10.40 -15.75 10.87
CA ARG A 36 -9.68 -14.46 10.92
C ARG A 36 -10.08 -13.67 12.18
N THR A 37 -11.38 -13.59 12.49
CA THR A 37 -11.89 -12.93 13.70
C THR A 37 -11.39 -13.63 14.95
N ALA A 38 -11.35 -14.96 14.99
CA ALA A 38 -10.83 -15.73 16.11
C ALA A 38 -9.32 -15.55 16.30
N ALA A 39 -8.53 -15.50 15.22
CA ALA A 39 -7.10 -15.23 15.29
C ALA A 39 -6.80 -13.80 15.78
N LEU A 40 -7.63 -12.83 15.39
CA LEU A 40 -7.53 -11.44 15.82
C LEU A 40 -8.01 -11.24 17.26
N SER A 41 -9.01 -12.01 17.73
CA SER A 41 -9.50 -11.94 19.12
C SER A 41 -8.52 -12.55 20.13
N GLN A 42 -7.73 -13.55 19.76
CA GLN A 42 -6.66 -14.08 20.62
C GLN A 42 -5.54 -13.06 20.90
N TYR A 43 -5.38 -12.06 20.03
CA TYR A 43 -4.41 -10.98 20.24
C TYR A 43 -4.97 -9.81 21.06
N SER A 44 -6.30 -9.75 21.25
CA SER A 44 -7.00 -8.72 22.06
C SER A 44 -7.24 -9.13 23.52
N GLY A 45 -6.83 -10.30 23.91
CA GLY A 45 -7.09 -10.85 25.26
C GLY A 45 -6.05 -10.45 26.27
N ASN A 46 -6.02 -9.19 26.71
CA ASN A 46 -5.72 -8.85 28.10
C ASN A 46 -6.12 -7.39 28.42
N ASN A 47 -7.40 -7.17 28.69
CA ASN A 47 -7.86 -6.19 29.69
C ASN A 47 -9.39 -6.20 29.82
N GLY A 48 -9.85 -6.58 31.02
CA GLY A 48 -11.06 -6.06 31.65
C GLY A 48 -12.38 -6.74 31.28
N GLY A 49 -12.87 -7.56 32.20
CA GLY A 49 -14.14 -8.26 32.18
C GLY A 49 -15.37 -7.35 32.27
N GLY A 50 -16.51 -7.96 31.91
CA GLY A 50 -17.86 -7.39 32.09
C GLY A 50 -18.90 -8.19 31.33
N THR A 51 -19.56 -9.08 32.05
CA THR A 51 -20.73 -9.89 31.62
C THR A 51 -21.95 -9.02 31.34
N SER A 52 -22.73 -9.32 30.29
CA SER A 52 -24.18 -9.50 30.44
C SER A 52 -24.83 -10.10 29.18
N THR A 53 -25.67 -11.05 29.47
CA THR A 53 -26.58 -11.85 28.65
C THR A 53 -27.74 -11.03 28.08
N GLY A 54 -28.28 -11.46 26.93
CA GLY A 54 -29.59 -11.01 26.48
C GLY A 54 -29.91 -11.47 25.04
N SER A 55 -30.75 -12.44 24.98
CA SER A 55 -31.29 -13.17 23.84
C SER A 55 -32.34 -12.39 23.02
N GLY A 56 -32.48 -12.79 21.74
CA GLY A 56 -33.80 -13.02 21.15
C GLY A 56 -34.24 -12.11 20.04
N GLY A 57 -34.57 -12.71 18.91
CA GLY A 57 -35.83 -12.47 18.24
C GLY A 57 -35.81 -11.94 16.80
N ASP A 58 -36.03 -12.84 15.97
CA ASP A 58 -36.60 -12.93 14.60
C ASP A 58 -37.39 -11.76 13.98
N ALA A 59 -37.29 -11.74 12.66
CA ALA A 59 -38.35 -11.81 11.64
C ALA A 59 -38.63 -10.60 10.73
N LEU A 60 -38.36 -10.83 9.45
CA LEU A 60 -39.20 -10.63 8.24
C LEU A 60 -40.09 -9.37 8.06
N GLY A 61 -39.99 -8.78 6.86
CA GLY A 61 -41.10 -8.09 6.26
C GLY A 61 -40.78 -7.06 5.18
N THR A 62 -40.70 -7.51 3.97
CA THR A 62 -41.18 -7.03 2.65
C THR A 62 -41.75 -5.61 2.47
N THR A 63 -41.28 -5.00 1.36
CA THR A 63 -41.98 -4.22 0.30
C THR A 63 -42.68 -2.90 0.61
N GLY A 64 -42.39 -1.91 -0.26
CA GLY A 64 -43.35 -0.86 -0.56
C GLY A 64 -42.78 0.44 -1.11
N THR A 65 -42.98 0.63 -2.37
CA THR A 65 -42.85 1.77 -3.27
C THR A 65 -43.55 3.06 -2.80
N GLY A 66 -43.04 4.24 -3.20
CA GLY A 66 -43.80 5.45 -3.49
C GLY A 66 -43.23 6.76 -2.95
N GLY A 67 -42.74 7.65 -3.82
CA GLY A 67 -42.59 9.11 -3.55
C GLY A 67 -43.94 9.81 -3.83
N PRO A 68 -43.99 11.16 -4.04
CA PRO A 68 -43.11 12.24 -3.62
C PRO A 68 -43.89 13.43 -2.95
N GLY A 69 -43.19 14.44 -2.45
CA GLY A 69 -43.70 15.81 -2.47
C GLY A 69 -44.00 16.49 -1.13
N GLY A 70 -43.51 17.71 -0.99
CA GLY A 70 -44.26 18.79 -0.29
C GLY A 70 -43.57 19.48 0.88
N THR A 71 -42.85 20.53 0.56
CA THR A 71 -42.87 21.90 1.14
C THR A 71 -43.26 22.15 2.61
N GLY A 72 -42.42 22.92 3.29
CA GLY A 72 -42.92 24.08 4.05
C GLY A 72 -42.74 24.07 5.55
N GLY A 73 -42.16 25.11 6.10
CA GLY A 73 -42.61 25.69 7.33
C GLY A 73 -41.59 25.97 8.42
N LEU A 74 -41.22 27.20 8.51
CA LEU A 74 -40.59 27.93 9.60
C LEU A 74 -41.21 27.66 10.99
N GLY A 75 -40.41 27.77 12.05
CA GLY A 75 -40.92 27.90 13.41
C GLY A 75 -39.80 28.11 14.44
N THR A 76 -39.68 29.33 14.84
CA THR A 76 -38.84 30.00 15.83
C THR A 76 -39.07 29.57 17.29
N SER A 77 -38.04 29.83 18.13
CA SER A 77 -38.05 30.42 19.48
C SER A 77 -38.07 29.55 20.73
N GLY A 78 -37.22 29.91 21.64
CA GLY A 78 -37.49 30.01 23.07
C GLY A 78 -36.55 29.24 23.98
N THR A 79 -35.52 29.82 24.49
CA THR A 79 -35.30 30.62 25.73
C THR A 79 -35.09 29.80 27.03
N THR A 80 -33.93 30.00 27.64
CA THR A 80 -33.56 30.22 29.06
C THR A 80 -33.77 29.14 30.13
N GLY A 81 -32.72 29.01 30.96
CA GLY A 81 -32.76 28.54 32.36
C GLY A 81 -31.43 27.97 32.80
N THR A 82 -30.54 28.69 33.28
CA THR A 82 -30.11 29.19 34.59
C THR A 82 -29.63 28.12 35.59
N SER A 83 -28.34 28.20 35.93
CA SER A 83 -27.66 28.12 37.23
C SER A 83 -27.81 26.90 38.15
N GLY A 84 -26.68 26.40 38.58
CA GLY A 84 -26.54 25.54 39.76
C GLY A 84 -25.10 25.30 40.14
N THR A 85 -24.69 25.91 41.18
CA THR A 85 -23.41 26.18 41.83
C THR A 85 -22.89 24.99 42.67
N SER A 86 -21.56 24.82 42.74
CA SER A 86 -20.68 24.45 43.89
C SER A 86 -20.71 23.07 44.53
N GLY A 87 -19.50 22.58 44.79
CA GLY A 87 -19.15 21.56 45.80
C GLY A 87 -17.83 20.88 45.55
N THR A 88 -16.81 21.34 45.97
CA THR A 88 -15.71 21.26 46.92
C THR A 88 -15.21 19.83 47.23
N THR A 89 -13.87 19.66 47.03
CA THR A 89 -12.83 18.92 47.79
C THR A 89 -12.96 17.42 48.06
N GLY A 90 -11.86 16.71 47.72
CA GLY A 90 -11.56 15.36 48.22
C GLY A 90 -10.22 14.85 47.77
N THR A 91 -9.30 14.83 48.62
CA THR A 91 -7.88 14.57 48.75
C THR A 91 -7.41 13.14 48.41
N SER A 92 -6.23 13.03 47.77
CA SER A 92 -5.12 12.06 47.97
C SER A 92 -5.38 10.56 47.96
N GLY A 93 -4.65 9.86 47.12
CA GLY A 93 -4.36 8.43 47.22
C GLY A 93 -3.19 8.03 46.32
N THR A 94 -2.13 7.60 46.95
CA THR A 94 -0.75 7.38 46.53
C THR A 94 -0.54 6.02 45.83
N SER A 95 0.40 5.96 44.87
CA SER A 95 1.37 4.91 44.56
C SER A 95 0.93 3.55 43.98
N GLY A 96 1.52 3.24 42.83
CA GLY A 96 1.64 1.90 42.27
C GLY A 96 2.63 1.90 41.10
N THR A 97 3.76 1.31 41.33
CA THR A 97 5.05 1.35 40.65
C THR A 97 5.13 0.47 39.39
N SER A 98 5.84 0.96 38.38
CA SER A 98 6.82 0.30 37.48
C SER A 98 6.38 -0.69 36.43
N GLY A 99 6.60 -0.30 35.19
CA GLY A 99 6.83 -1.14 34.01
C GLY A 99 7.71 -0.38 33.04
N THR A 100 9.00 -0.62 33.12
CA THR A 100 10.06 0.01 32.33
C THR A 100 10.02 -0.50 30.89
N SER A 101 9.93 0.37 29.90
CA SER A 101 10.33 0.09 28.51
C SER A 101 11.01 1.30 27.93
N GLY A 102 12.20 1.07 27.42
CA GLY A 102 13.25 1.91 26.91
C GLY A 102 12.88 3.29 26.37
N ALA A 103 13.46 4.29 26.99
CA ALA A 103 13.41 5.68 26.57
C ALA A 103 14.43 5.93 25.43
N ALA A 104 13.94 6.41 24.30
CA ALA A 104 14.74 7.20 23.39
C ALA A 104 14.77 8.64 23.93
N THR A 105 15.95 9.10 24.28
CA THR A 105 16.24 10.45 24.75
C THR A 105 16.04 11.49 23.64
N GLY A 106 15.17 12.47 23.87
CA GLY A 106 15.04 13.66 23.04
C GLY A 106 13.79 14.47 23.34
N GLY A 107 13.89 15.55 24.13
CA GLY A 107 12.91 16.65 24.25
C GLY A 107 11.57 16.26 24.90
N THR A 108 11.21 16.92 25.97
CA THR A 108 9.87 16.86 26.59
C THR A 108 8.78 17.25 25.60
N THR A 109 8.35 16.32 24.77
CA THR A 109 7.11 16.43 24.02
C THR A 109 5.97 16.11 24.95
N GLY A 110 5.22 17.15 25.37
CA GLY A 110 3.94 16.97 26.06
C GLY A 110 3.05 16.04 25.24
N ASP A 111 2.05 15.43 25.90
CA ASP A 111 1.11 14.51 25.26
C ASP A 111 0.52 15.15 23.98
N PHE A 112 0.91 14.66 22.82
CA PHE A 112 0.44 15.17 21.52
C PHE A 112 -1.07 14.97 21.29
N ARG A 113 -1.75 14.21 22.15
CA ARG A 113 -3.19 13.92 22.05
C ARG A 113 -4.07 15.07 22.47
N SER A 114 -3.53 16.05 23.19
CA SER A 114 -4.29 17.20 23.68
C SER A 114 -3.62 18.52 23.31
N ALA A 115 -4.40 19.60 23.27
CA ALA A 115 -3.82 20.92 23.11
C ALA A 115 -2.97 21.28 24.35
N PRO A 116 -1.77 21.86 24.16
CA PRO A 116 -0.95 22.29 25.29
C PRO A 116 -1.61 23.48 26.03
N ALA A 117 -1.21 23.71 27.27
CA ALA A 117 -1.76 24.78 28.12
C ALA A 117 -1.72 26.17 27.45
N GLY A 118 -0.73 26.45 26.59
CA GLY A 118 -0.64 27.68 25.79
C GLY A 118 -1.45 27.67 24.49
N GLY A 119 -2.32 26.68 24.30
CA GLY A 119 -3.12 26.49 23.08
C GLY A 119 -2.31 25.96 21.89
N ASN A 120 -3.00 25.58 20.84
CA ASN A 120 -2.41 24.99 19.63
C ASN A 120 -2.13 26.00 18.49
N GLY A 121 -2.32 27.30 18.73
CA GLY A 121 -2.07 28.36 17.76
C GLY A 121 -3.23 28.63 16.79
N GLY A 122 -4.35 27.89 16.88
CA GLY A 122 -5.52 28.14 16.01
C GLY A 122 -5.25 27.79 14.54
N ALA A 123 -5.62 28.69 13.63
CA ALA A 123 -5.39 28.58 12.19
C ALA A 123 -3.95 29.01 11.86
N THR A 124 -2.99 28.08 11.88
CA THR A 124 -1.57 28.36 11.67
C THR A 124 -1.15 28.32 10.21
N ASP A 125 -1.95 27.69 9.36
CA ASP A 125 -1.74 27.57 7.91
C ASP A 125 -3.05 27.19 7.21
N VAL A 126 -3.04 27.14 5.86
CA VAL A 126 -4.18 26.64 5.06
C VAL A 126 -4.54 25.21 5.51
N GLY A 127 -5.82 24.91 5.60
CA GLY A 127 -6.33 23.60 6.01
C GLY A 127 -6.21 23.31 7.51
N ILE A 128 -5.76 24.27 8.32
CA ILE A 128 -5.65 24.14 9.78
C ILE A 128 -6.62 25.09 10.48
N THR A 129 -7.37 24.55 11.42
CA THR A 129 -8.20 25.30 12.37
C THR A 129 -7.76 24.98 13.80
N LYS A 130 -8.40 25.58 14.80
CA LYS A 130 -8.16 25.22 16.20
C LYS A 130 -8.57 23.78 16.53
N ASP A 131 -9.49 23.19 15.75
CA ASP A 131 -10.12 21.90 16.04
C ASP A 131 -9.83 20.81 14.98
N SER A 132 -9.22 21.19 13.83
CA SER A 132 -9.00 20.24 12.73
C SER A 132 -7.75 20.53 11.91
N ILE A 133 -7.24 19.46 11.27
CA ILE A 133 -6.26 19.48 10.19
C ILE A 133 -6.90 18.76 9.01
N THR A 134 -7.10 19.47 7.89
CA THR A 134 -7.68 18.92 6.66
C THR A 134 -6.59 18.49 5.71
N ILE A 135 -6.57 17.21 5.35
CA ILE A 135 -5.67 16.62 4.36
C ILE A 135 -6.46 16.00 3.22
N TYR A 136 -5.80 15.79 2.09
CA TYR A 136 -6.43 15.26 0.89
C TYR A 136 -5.71 14.03 0.36
N ASN A 137 -6.48 13.06 -0.13
CA ASN A 137 -6.00 11.98 -0.99
C ASN A 137 -6.59 12.17 -2.38
N ILE A 138 -5.75 12.22 -3.40
CA ILE A 138 -6.14 12.32 -4.82
C ILE A 138 -5.72 11.02 -5.50
N SER A 139 -6.70 10.21 -5.92
CA SER A 139 -6.41 8.89 -6.52
C SER A 139 -7.34 8.60 -7.69
N ASP A 140 -6.90 7.74 -8.63
CA ASP A 140 -7.74 7.28 -9.73
C ASP A 140 -8.74 6.23 -9.21
N ILE A 141 -10.00 6.66 -9.06
CA ILE A 141 -11.10 5.84 -8.54
C ILE A 141 -12.03 5.41 -9.67
N SER A 142 -12.40 6.35 -10.54
CA SER A 142 -13.20 6.10 -11.72
C SER A 142 -12.40 6.34 -13.01
N GLY A 143 -13.06 6.38 -14.18
CA GLY A 143 -12.43 6.63 -15.47
C GLY A 143 -12.33 5.38 -16.34
N ALA A 144 -11.36 5.37 -17.27
CA ALA A 144 -11.20 4.29 -18.25
C ALA A 144 -10.90 2.92 -17.63
N VAL A 145 -10.31 2.89 -16.42
CA VAL A 145 -10.06 1.68 -15.62
C VAL A 145 -10.57 1.92 -14.20
N PRO A 146 -11.83 1.65 -13.91
CA PRO A 146 -12.41 1.88 -12.59
C PRO A 146 -11.67 1.11 -11.50
N GLY A 147 -11.43 1.77 -10.36
CA GLY A 147 -10.78 1.16 -9.20
C GLY A 147 -9.26 1.03 -9.30
N LEU A 148 -8.61 1.58 -10.34
CA LEU A 148 -7.18 1.35 -10.61
C LEU A 148 -6.30 1.60 -9.37
N PHE A 149 -6.54 2.68 -8.63
CA PHE A 149 -5.78 3.07 -7.43
C PHE A 149 -6.66 3.31 -6.20
N GLU A 150 -7.82 2.65 -6.13
CA GLU A 150 -8.67 2.70 -4.92
C GLU A 150 -7.96 2.22 -3.66
N ASP A 151 -7.01 1.32 -3.80
CA ASP A 151 -6.22 0.79 -2.68
C ASP A 151 -5.48 1.90 -1.92
N ALA A 152 -4.94 2.89 -2.63
CA ALA A 152 -4.28 4.04 -2.02
C ALA A 152 -5.27 4.89 -1.21
N ARG A 153 -6.48 5.11 -1.72
CA ARG A 153 -7.57 5.78 -1.01
C ARG A 153 -7.95 5.03 0.26
N PHE A 154 -8.25 3.74 0.14
CA PHE A 154 -8.68 2.93 1.29
C PHE A 154 -7.60 2.81 2.36
N ALA A 155 -6.34 2.65 1.97
CA ALA A 155 -5.22 2.58 2.90
C ALA A 155 -5.05 3.89 3.69
N THR A 156 -5.13 5.04 3.01
CA THR A 156 -5.08 6.36 3.66
C THR A 156 -6.26 6.55 4.61
N GLN A 157 -7.48 6.18 4.18
CA GLN A 157 -8.67 6.22 5.03
C GLN A 157 -8.53 5.32 6.26
N ALA A 158 -8.00 4.11 6.07
CA ALA A 158 -7.76 3.16 7.15
C ALA A 158 -6.78 3.70 8.20
N TYR A 159 -5.66 4.32 7.75
CA TYR A 159 -4.69 4.92 8.66
C TYR A 159 -5.30 6.09 9.45
N ILE A 160 -6.01 7.00 8.79
CA ILE A 160 -6.61 8.15 9.48
C ILE A 160 -7.72 7.71 10.43
N LYS A 161 -8.50 6.68 10.06
CA LYS A 161 -9.48 6.07 10.96
C LYS A 161 -8.80 5.43 12.18
N PHE A 162 -7.71 4.69 11.96
CA PHE A 162 -6.85 4.15 13.03
C PHE A 162 -6.38 5.25 13.96
N PHE A 163 -5.73 6.28 13.43
CA PHE A 163 -5.18 7.37 14.23
C PHE A 163 -6.26 8.07 15.06
N ASN A 164 -7.37 8.47 14.45
CA ASN A 164 -8.45 9.16 15.14
C ASN A 164 -9.13 8.28 16.20
N ALA A 165 -9.24 6.97 15.97
CA ALA A 165 -9.82 6.04 16.94
C ALA A 165 -8.86 5.77 18.12
N GLN A 166 -7.56 5.62 17.84
CA GLN A 166 -6.56 5.26 18.85
C GLN A 166 -6.11 6.47 19.68
N TYR A 167 -6.01 7.65 19.09
CA TYR A 167 -5.40 8.82 19.72
C TYR A 167 -6.36 10.01 19.85
N GLY A 168 -7.48 10.01 19.13
CA GLY A 168 -8.51 11.04 19.16
C GLY A 168 -8.11 12.29 18.39
N THR A 169 -7.10 13.01 18.86
CA THR A 169 -6.65 14.27 18.25
C THR A 169 -5.13 14.38 18.19
N LEU A 170 -4.66 15.30 17.38
CA LEU A 170 -3.27 15.73 17.29
C LEU A 170 -3.18 17.18 17.78
N TYR A 171 -2.65 17.39 18.98
CA TYR A 171 -2.62 18.69 19.65
C TYR A 171 -4.00 19.37 19.72
N GLY A 172 -5.05 18.57 20.05
CA GLY A 172 -6.44 19.03 20.14
C GLY A 172 -7.18 19.17 18.80
N ARG A 173 -6.56 18.74 17.68
CA ARG A 173 -7.17 18.78 16.34
C ARG A 173 -7.48 17.38 15.83
N LYS A 174 -8.66 17.17 15.25
CA LYS A 174 -8.98 15.96 14.49
C LYS A 174 -8.33 16.02 13.10
N ILE A 175 -7.85 14.89 12.64
CA ILE A 175 -7.42 14.77 11.24
C ILE A 175 -8.67 14.49 10.39
N ILE A 176 -8.93 15.36 9.42
CA ILE A 176 -10.03 15.24 8.45
C ILE A 176 -9.42 14.89 7.10
N LEU A 177 -9.73 13.72 6.60
CA LEU A 177 -9.33 13.29 5.26
C LEU A 177 -10.47 13.57 4.28
N LYS A 178 -10.16 14.28 3.21
CA LYS A 178 -10.99 14.40 2.01
C LYS A 178 -10.37 13.56 0.90
N THR A 179 -11.20 12.88 0.13
CA THR A 179 -10.76 12.05 -1.01
C THR A 179 -11.34 12.61 -2.29
N LEU A 180 -10.49 12.80 -3.29
CA LEU A 180 -10.86 13.30 -4.61
C LEU A 180 -10.50 12.26 -5.66
N ASP A 181 -11.37 12.14 -6.67
CA ASP A 181 -11.20 11.24 -7.80
C ASP A 181 -10.51 11.97 -8.94
N SER A 182 -9.33 11.50 -9.34
CA SER A 182 -8.60 12.01 -10.50
C SER A 182 -9.02 11.37 -11.83
N GLN A 183 -9.95 10.41 -11.82
CA GLN A 183 -10.65 9.86 -12.97
C GLN A 183 -9.76 9.29 -14.09
N LEU A 184 -8.52 8.95 -13.78
CA LEU A 184 -7.51 8.57 -14.78
C LEU A 184 -7.34 9.66 -15.85
N ASP A 185 -7.37 10.94 -15.43
CA ASP A 185 -7.35 12.11 -16.29
C ASP A 185 -6.52 13.27 -15.68
N ALA A 186 -5.65 13.88 -16.48
CA ALA A 186 -4.77 14.96 -16.02
C ALA A 186 -5.53 16.25 -15.68
N GLY A 187 -6.64 16.54 -16.36
CA GLY A 187 -7.49 17.71 -16.07
C GLY A 187 -8.25 17.57 -14.78
N ALA A 188 -8.81 16.38 -14.52
CA ALA A 188 -9.44 16.05 -13.24
C ALA A 188 -8.41 16.07 -12.10
N ASN A 189 -7.23 15.51 -12.31
CA ASN A 189 -6.11 15.56 -11.36
C ASN A 189 -5.69 17.00 -11.05
N ARG A 190 -5.60 17.88 -12.08
CA ARG A 190 -5.34 19.31 -11.91
C ARG A 190 -6.40 20.00 -11.06
N SER A 191 -7.67 19.73 -11.33
CA SER A 191 -8.79 20.32 -10.58
C SER A 191 -8.77 19.90 -9.12
N ALA A 192 -8.50 18.63 -8.84
CA ALA A 192 -8.33 18.10 -7.49
C ALA A 192 -7.15 18.75 -6.75
N ALA A 193 -6.03 18.96 -7.43
CA ALA A 193 -4.87 19.63 -6.87
C ALA A 193 -5.13 21.10 -6.54
N LEU A 194 -5.91 21.82 -7.36
CA LEU A 194 -6.34 23.18 -7.06
C LEU A 194 -7.22 23.24 -5.80
N GLU A 195 -8.13 22.27 -5.61
CA GLU A 195 -8.93 22.17 -4.39
C GLU A 195 -8.04 21.88 -3.16
N LEU A 196 -7.10 20.95 -3.27
CA LEU A 196 -6.10 20.70 -2.23
C LEU A 196 -5.33 21.97 -1.88
N CYS A 197 -4.84 22.71 -2.86
CA CYS A 197 -4.10 23.96 -2.65
C CYS A 197 -4.89 25.00 -1.83
N GLN A 198 -6.17 25.13 -2.13
CA GLN A 198 -7.06 26.14 -1.52
C GLN A 198 -7.52 25.75 -0.11
N ASN A 199 -7.77 24.47 0.15
CA ASN A 199 -8.51 24.02 1.33
C ASN A 199 -7.76 23.01 2.20
N GLY A 200 -6.70 22.37 1.70
CA GLY A 200 -5.96 21.34 2.40
C GLY A 200 -4.64 21.81 2.99
N PHE A 201 -4.23 21.21 4.09
CA PHE A 201 -2.91 21.43 4.66
C PHE A 201 -1.83 20.65 3.89
N ALA A 202 -2.14 19.42 3.51
CA ALA A 202 -1.25 18.52 2.78
C ALA A 202 -2.02 17.53 1.92
N GLY A 203 -1.40 17.09 0.81
CA GLY A 203 -1.71 15.84 0.12
C GLY A 203 -1.10 14.67 0.89
N VAL A 204 -1.84 13.55 1.04
CA VAL A 204 -1.39 12.38 1.79
C VAL A 204 -1.86 11.10 1.12
N GLY A 205 -0.92 10.20 0.80
CA GLY A 205 -1.21 8.88 0.25
C GLY A 205 -1.80 8.87 -1.16
N SER A 206 -1.72 9.98 -1.89
CA SER A 206 -2.25 10.14 -3.25
C SER A 206 -1.57 9.21 -4.25
N LEU A 207 -2.34 8.73 -5.24
CA LEU A 207 -1.81 7.94 -6.36
C LEU A 207 -2.68 8.11 -7.61
N SER A 208 -2.09 8.68 -8.66
CA SER A 208 -2.74 8.86 -9.97
C SER A 208 -1.75 8.51 -11.08
N ALA A 209 -2.23 7.89 -12.16
CA ALA A 209 -1.43 7.61 -13.33
C ALA A 209 -1.10 8.89 -14.12
N PHE A 210 -1.98 9.90 -14.08
CA PHE A 210 -1.83 11.17 -14.78
C PHE A 210 -1.58 12.32 -13.78
N ASP A 211 -0.70 12.11 -12.82
CA ASP A 211 -0.38 13.06 -11.75
C ASP A 211 0.38 14.31 -12.22
N GLN A 212 0.81 14.38 -13.50
CA GLN A 212 1.34 15.60 -14.10
C GLN A 212 0.34 16.76 -14.04
N GLY A 213 -0.97 16.48 -13.98
CA GLY A 213 -1.99 17.51 -13.83
C GLY A 213 -1.82 18.34 -12.57
N ALA A 214 -1.38 17.72 -11.47
CA ALA A 214 -1.15 18.38 -10.19
C ALA A 214 0.18 19.16 -10.13
N ALA A 215 1.13 18.91 -11.01
CA ALA A 215 2.50 19.40 -10.88
C ALA A 215 2.61 20.93 -10.78
N ASP A 216 1.94 21.68 -11.66
CA ASP A 216 1.97 23.14 -11.65
C ASP A 216 1.17 23.74 -10.49
N PRO A 217 -0.09 23.31 -10.21
CA PRO A 217 -0.82 23.77 -9.04
C PRO A 217 -0.04 23.60 -7.74
N GLU A 218 0.47 22.40 -7.47
CA GLU A 218 1.19 22.09 -6.22
C GLU A 218 2.49 22.87 -6.09
N ARG A 219 3.25 23.03 -7.20
CA ARG A 219 4.46 23.86 -7.23
C ARG A 219 4.16 25.31 -6.88
N GLN A 220 3.08 25.87 -7.45
CA GLN A 220 2.72 27.27 -7.25
C GLN A 220 2.21 27.55 -5.84
N CYS A 221 1.40 26.68 -5.28
CA CYS A 221 0.81 26.89 -3.95
C CYS A 221 1.72 26.38 -2.80
N GLY A 222 2.77 25.61 -3.10
CA GLY A 222 3.71 25.11 -2.11
C GLY A 222 3.10 24.13 -1.10
N VAL A 223 1.98 23.47 -1.43
CA VAL A 223 1.34 22.49 -0.55
C VAL A 223 2.26 21.25 -0.40
N PRO A 224 2.54 20.76 0.81
CA PRO A 224 3.21 19.49 0.98
C PRO A 224 2.37 18.35 0.41
N ASP A 225 2.96 17.51 -0.43
CA ASP A 225 2.31 16.29 -0.90
C ASP A 225 3.17 15.06 -0.56
N LEU A 226 2.75 14.33 0.48
CA LEU A 226 3.32 13.08 0.93
C LEU A 226 2.51 11.95 0.29
N ARG A 227 2.66 11.78 -1.01
CA ARG A 227 1.89 10.77 -1.76
C ARG A 227 2.42 9.35 -1.59
N ALA A 228 1.63 8.35 -1.98
CA ALA A 228 2.09 6.96 -2.00
C ALA A 228 3.22 6.79 -3.03
N ILE A 229 2.96 7.17 -4.26
CA ILE A 229 3.87 7.04 -5.40
C ILE A 229 3.75 8.29 -6.28
N ALA A 230 4.87 8.78 -6.80
CA ALA A 230 4.92 9.78 -7.87
C ALA A 230 5.11 9.07 -9.21
N THR A 231 4.15 9.21 -10.11
CA THR A 231 4.11 8.43 -11.35
C THR A 231 4.89 9.11 -12.47
N THR A 232 4.62 10.39 -12.73
CA THR A 232 5.21 11.13 -13.86
C THR A 232 6.46 11.91 -13.46
N ASP A 233 7.34 12.17 -14.42
CA ASP A 233 8.56 12.96 -14.16
C ASP A 233 8.21 14.43 -13.83
N GLN A 234 7.08 14.94 -14.31
CA GLN A 234 6.61 16.28 -13.99
C GLN A 234 6.31 16.45 -12.51
N ILE A 235 5.60 15.49 -11.90
CA ILE A 235 5.30 15.56 -10.46
C ILE A 235 6.53 15.27 -9.61
N LYS A 236 7.41 14.35 -10.04
CA LYS A 236 8.69 14.09 -9.36
C LYS A 236 9.60 15.32 -9.31
N ALA A 237 9.47 16.23 -10.27
CA ALA A 237 10.21 17.48 -10.33
C ALA A 237 9.66 18.60 -9.42
N VAL A 238 8.51 18.38 -8.76
CA VAL A 238 7.90 19.36 -7.86
C VAL A 238 8.61 19.34 -6.51
N PRO A 239 9.15 20.48 -6.01
CA PRO A 239 10.03 20.49 -4.83
C PRO A 239 9.34 20.14 -3.51
N ASN A 240 8.03 20.28 -3.44
CA ASN A 240 7.20 19.99 -2.26
C ASN A 240 6.49 18.62 -2.32
N VAL A 241 6.85 17.76 -3.28
CA VAL A 241 6.32 16.40 -3.42
C VAL A 241 7.32 15.38 -2.90
N TYR A 242 6.88 14.54 -1.97
CA TYR A 242 7.69 13.53 -1.29
C TYR A 242 6.93 12.19 -1.24
N PRO A 243 7.08 11.32 -2.24
CA PRO A 243 6.40 10.02 -2.23
C PRO A 243 7.01 9.07 -1.19
N ALA A 244 6.17 8.29 -0.50
CA ALA A 244 6.61 7.26 0.44
C ALA A 244 7.40 6.15 -0.26
N ASN A 245 7.03 5.78 -1.49
CA ASN A 245 7.89 5.07 -2.42
C ASN A 245 8.83 6.10 -3.06
N ALA A 246 9.99 6.31 -2.45
CA ALA A 246 10.90 7.37 -2.81
C ALA A 246 11.26 7.35 -4.30
N ALA A 247 11.02 8.47 -4.98
CA ALA A 247 11.33 8.63 -6.40
C ALA A 247 11.96 10.00 -6.64
N GLY A 248 13.07 10.00 -7.36
CA GLY A 248 13.86 11.20 -7.61
C GLY A 248 13.40 11.99 -8.82
N THR A 249 13.88 13.23 -8.85
CA THR A 249 13.96 14.03 -10.08
C THR A 249 15.17 13.54 -10.88
N GLY A 250 14.99 13.38 -12.16
CA GLY A 250 16.03 12.88 -13.04
C GLY A 250 15.58 11.64 -13.79
N HIS A 251 16.37 11.20 -14.70
CA HIS A 251 16.02 10.14 -15.62
C HIS A 251 16.51 8.79 -15.09
N TYR A 252 15.98 8.36 -13.94
CA TYR A 252 16.35 7.08 -13.33
C TYR A 252 15.28 6.04 -13.51
N ARG A 253 15.69 4.78 -13.69
CA ARG A 253 14.81 3.62 -13.73
C ARG A 253 15.35 2.52 -12.85
N GLY A 254 14.49 1.97 -11.99
CA GLY A 254 14.82 0.80 -11.18
C GLY A 254 15.09 -0.41 -12.08
N LEU A 255 16.20 -1.11 -11.84
CA LEU A 255 16.62 -2.25 -12.63
C LEU A 255 16.23 -3.59 -12.01
N ALA A 256 15.92 -3.59 -10.72
CA ALA A 256 15.73 -4.80 -9.93
C ALA A 256 14.66 -5.73 -10.51
N GLN A 257 13.58 -5.17 -11.09
CA GLN A 257 12.50 -5.94 -11.73
C GLN A 257 12.94 -6.75 -12.96
N PHE A 258 14.10 -6.46 -13.56
CA PHE A 258 14.67 -7.20 -14.68
C PHE A 258 15.95 -7.97 -14.30
N ALA A 259 16.71 -7.44 -13.34
CA ALA A 259 17.96 -8.00 -12.88
C ALA A 259 17.82 -9.45 -12.37
N TRP A 260 16.71 -9.74 -11.69
CA TRP A 260 16.45 -11.07 -11.15
C TRP A 260 16.45 -12.14 -12.23
N ALA A 261 15.79 -11.88 -13.38
CA ALA A 261 15.69 -12.87 -14.46
C ALA A 261 17.05 -13.16 -15.09
N ALA A 262 17.90 -12.13 -15.22
CA ALA A 262 19.25 -12.29 -15.75
C ALA A 262 20.18 -13.13 -14.86
N SER A 263 19.91 -13.17 -13.54
CA SER A 263 20.73 -13.87 -12.53
C SER A 263 20.01 -15.05 -11.86
N TYR A 264 18.80 -15.39 -12.28
CA TYR A 264 17.99 -16.43 -11.64
C TYR A 264 18.63 -17.82 -11.78
N SER A 265 18.38 -18.69 -10.82
CA SER A 265 18.96 -20.04 -10.79
C SER A 265 18.51 -20.91 -11.97
N ASP A 266 17.25 -20.77 -12.42
CA ASP A 266 16.71 -21.51 -13.56
C ASP A 266 17.33 -21.01 -14.88
N PRO A 267 18.04 -21.87 -15.65
CA PRO A 267 18.63 -21.49 -16.93
C PRO A 267 17.60 -21.12 -17.99
N LYS A 268 16.36 -21.64 -17.92
CA LYS A 268 15.29 -21.30 -18.85
C LYS A 268 14.88 -19.83 -18.66
N VAL A 269 14.75 -19.38 -17.41
CA VAL A 269 14.45 -17.98 -17.09
C VAL A 269 15.59 -17.08 -17.59
N ARG A 270 16.86 -17.43 -17.35
CA ARG A 270 17.98 -16.65 -17.88
C ARG A 270 18.03 -16.60 -19.41
N ALA A 271 17.65 -17.67 -20.06
CA ALA A 271 17.62 -17.72 -21.53
C ALA A 271 16.46 -16.90 -22.11
N SER A 272 15.32 -16.81 -21.40
CA SER A 272 14.12 -16.14 -21.88
C SER A 272 14.32 -14.65 -22.18
N ILE A 273 15.24 -13.97 -21.48
CA ILE A 273 15.54 -12.55 -21.71
C ILE A 273 16.07 -12.25 -23.13
N LYS A 274 16.50 -13.27 -23.86
CA LYS A 274 16.92 -13.15 -25.27
C LYS A 274 15.76 -13.14 -26.26
N LYS A 275 14.53 -13.42 -25.77
CA LYS A 275 13.27 -13.40 -26.53
C LYS A 275 12.21 -12.69 -25.70
N ALA A 276 12.43 -11.40 -25.41
CA ALA A 276 11.58 -10.61 -24.56
C ALA A 276 10.52 -9.83 -25.36
N GLY A 277 9.32 -9.73 -24.81
CA GLY A 277 8.23 -8.91 -25.32
C GLY A 277 7.68 -8.00 -24.24
N TYR A 278 7.31 -6.79 -24.61
CA TYR A 278 6.69 -5.81 -23.74
C TYR A 278 5.26 -5.55 -24.19
N VAL A 279 4.30 -5.77 -23.31
CA VAL A 279 2.87 -5.50 -23.54
C VAL A 279 2.46 -4.32 -22.64
N TYR A 280 1.69 -3.38 -23.16
CA TYR A 280 1.23 -2.27 -22.32
C TYR A 280 -0.09 -1.66 -22.81
N SER A 281 -0.90 -1.16 -21.88
CA SER A 281 -2.05 -0.35 -22.21
C SER A 281 -1.57 1.01 -22.72
N ASP A 282 -2.03 1.43 -23.91
CA ASP A 282 -1.45 2.56 -24.63
C ASP A 282 -1.85 3.90 -24.01
N GLY A 283 -0.91 4.49 -23.30
CA GLY A 283 -0.97 5.79 -22.64
C GLY A 283 0.44 6.38 -22.51
N ASP A 284 0.56 7.68 -22.33
CA ASP A 284 1.88 8.34 -22.28
C ASP A 284 2.79 7.77 -21.20
N VAL A 285 2.24 7.49 -20.01
CA VAL A 285 2.98 6.95 -18.87
C VAL A 285 3.49 5.54 -19.15
N THR A 286 2.63 4.65 -19.61
CA THR A 286 2.98 3.25 -19.92
C THR A 286 3.91 3.13 -21.12
N ARG A 287 3.73 4.00 -22.13
CA ARG A 287 4.63 4.10 -23.29
C ARG A 287 6.03 4.57 -22.86
N GLN A 288 6.10 5.60 -22.02
CA GLN A 288 7.37 6.06 -21.46
C GLN A 288 8.02 4.98 -20.62
N GLN A 289 7.24 4.31 -19.76
CA GLN A 289 7.72 3.20 -18.95
C GLN A 289 8.29 2.07 -19.81
N SER A 290 7.54 1.61 -20.83
CA SER A 290 8.00 0.57 -21.74
C SER A 290 9.33 0.96 -22.42
N SER A 291 9.42 2.19 -22.95
CA SER A 291 10.64 2.70 -23.58
C SER A 291 11.84 2.69 -22.62
N GLN A 292 11.65 3.20 -21.40
CA GLN A 292 12.69 3.26 -20.38
C GLN A 292 13.13 1.87 -19.91
N ASP A 293 12.18 0.98 -19.64
CA ASP A 293 12.44 -0.40 -19.22
C ASP A 293 13.21 -1.18 -20.29
N LYS A 294 12.80 -1.06 -21.54
CA LYS A 294 13.49 -1.71 -22.68
C LYS A 294 14.93 -1.21 -22.81
N ALA A 295 15.13 0.11 -22.79
CA ALA A 295 16.46 0.68 -22.94
C ALA A 295 17.39 0.30 -21.78
N ALA A 296 16.91 0.42 -20.54
CA ALA A 296 17.71 0.15 -19.35
C ALA A 296 18.06 -1.34 -19.20
N SER A 297 17.09 -2.24 -19.38
CA SER A 297 17.31 -3.69 -19.24
C SER A 297 18.16 -4.26 -20.38
N ALA A 298 18.02 -3.75 -21.59
CA ALA A 298 18.88 -4.14 -22.71
C ALA A 298 20.34 -3.75 -22.42
N ALA A 299 20.57 -2.51 -21.97
CA ALA A 299 21.93 -2.02 -21.71
C ALA A 299 22.57 -2.67 -20.48
N ALA A 300 21.80 -2.87 -19.39
CA ALA A 300 22.33 -3.40 -18.13
C ALA A 300 22.46 -4.93 -18.11
N TYR A 301 21.54 -5.67 -18.75
CA TYR A 301 21.40 -7.12 -18.62
C TYR A 301 21.32 -7.86 -19.96
N GLY A 302 21.35 -7.15 -21.08
CA GLY A 302 21.37 -7.74 -22.42
C GLY A 302 20.04 -8.38 -22.81
N PHE A 303 18.91 -7.82 -22.34
CA PHE A 303 17.58 -8.17 -22.86
C PHE A 303 17.52 -7.91 -24.36
N LYS A 304 16.87 -8.80 -25.08
CA LYS A 304 16.55 -8.62 -26.49
C LYS A 304 15.04 -8.52 -26.64
N TRP A 305 14.56 -7.32 -26.82
CA TRP A 305 13.15 -7.02 -27.02
C TRP A 305 12.80 -7.27 -28.48
N ILE A 306 12.02 -8.32 -28.74
CA ILE A 306 11.62 -8.77 -30.08
C ILE A 306 10.14 -8.54 -30.38
N ALA A 307 9.36 -8.13 -29.37
CA ALA A 307 7.97 -7.72 -29.50
C ALA A 307 7.68 -6.48 -28.64
N ASP A 308 6.83 -5.59 -29.12
CA ASP A 308 6.38 -4.37 -28.45
C ASP A 308 4.90 -4.16 -28.79
N GLU A 309 4.03 -4.51 -27.86
CA GLU A 309 2.60 -4.73 -28.10
C GLU A 309 1.75 -3.72 -27.31
N PRO A 310 1.55 -2.50 -27.84
CA PRO A 310 0.59 -1.56 -27.28
C PRO A 310 -0.84 -2.00 -27.62
N PHE A 311 -1.78 -1.74 -26.69
CA PHE A 311 -3.21 -1.90 -26.95
C PHE A 311 -4.02 -0.76 -26.30
N PRO A 312 -5.20 -0.39 -26.85
CA PRO A 312 -6.02 0.67 -26.29
C PRO A 312 -6.38 0.40 -24.80
N THR A 313 -6.28 1.42 -23.96
CA THR A 313 -6.54 1.29 -22.50
C THR A 313 -7.93 0.71 -22.20
N SER A 314 -8.91 0.93 -23.05
CA SER A 314 -10.27 0.39 -22.94
C SER A 314 -10.43 -1.03 -23.51
N SER A 315 -9.36 -1.64 -24.03
CA SER A 315 -9.45 -2.97 -24.65
C SER A 315 -9.76 -4.05 -23.62
N THR A 316 -10.64 -4.97 -24.01
CA THR A 316 -10.99 -6.19 -23.28
C THR A 316 -10.67 -7.46 -24.08
N ASP A 317 -10.21 -7.31 -25.33
CA ASP A 317 -9.78 -8.41 -26.20
C ASP A 317 -8.27 -8.32 -26.44
N TYR A 318 -7.55 -9.36 -26.11
CA TYR A 318 -6.10 -9.48 -26.20
C TYR A 318 -5.67 -10.54 -27.21
N THR A 319 -6.60 -11.06 -28.02
CA THR A 319 -6.37 -12.19 -28.95
C THR A 319 -5.23 -11.90 -29.92
N ALA A 320 -5.22 -10.70 -30.53
CA ALA A 320 -4.20 -10.31 -31.48
C ALA A 320 -2.82 -10.15 -30.82
N VAL A 321 -2.77 -9.45 -29.68
CA VAL A 321 -1.53 -9.24 -28.90
C VAL A 321 -0.89 -10.58 -28.53
N VAL A 322 -1.66 -11.52 -28.03
CA VAL A 322 -1.16 -12.84 -27.62
C VAL A 322 -0.74 -13.67 -28.84
N ALA A 323 -1.48 -13.59 -29.95
CA ALA A 323 -1.10 -14.28 -31.19
C ALA A 323 0.24 -13.80 -31.74
N ASP A 324 0.52 -12.49 -31.68
CA ASP A 324 1.79 -11.92 -32.13
C ASP A 324 2.95 -12.33 -31.20
N LEU A 325 2.75 -12.33 -29.88
CA LEU A 325 3.74 -12.84 -28.93
C LEU A 325 4.08 -14.30 -29.20
N LYS A 326 3.06 -15.15 -29.43
CA LYS A 326 3.23 -16.58 -29.74
C LYS A 326 3.94 -16.80 -31.06
N LYS A 327 3.54 -16.10 -32.11
CA LYS A 327 4.14 -16.15 -33.47
C LYS A 327 5.62 -15.81 -33.44
N ASN A 328 6.01 -14.83 -32.62
CA ASN A 328 7.39 -14.38 -32.49
C ASN A 328 8.19 -15.21 -31.48
N ASP A 329 7.63 -16.28 -30.93
CA ASP A 329 8.25 -17.15 -29.92
C ASP A 329 8.84 -16.36 -28.74
N VAL A 330 8.07 -15.39 -28.22
CA VAL A 330 8.45 -14.60 -27.05
C VAL A 330 8.45 -15.49 -25.81
N GLN A 331 9.51 -15.44 -25.01
CA GLN A 331 9.69 -16.31 -23.84
C GLN A 331 9.70 -15.55 -22.50
N PHE A 332 10.01 -14.27 -22.52
CA PHE A 332 9.87 -13.37 -21.38
C PHE A 332 8.85 -12.29 -21.75
N VAL A 333 7.68 -12.33 -21.15
CA VAL A 333 6.64 -11.32 -21.37
C VAL A 333 6.50 -10.47 -20.12
N THR A 334 6.69 -9.16 -20.25
CA THR A 334 6.33 -8.19 -19.20
C THR A 334 5.16 -7.34 -19.65
N PHE A 335 4.39 -6.85 -18.67
CA PHE A 335 3.20 -6.06 -18.92
C PHE A 335 3.12 -4.84 -17.99
N SER A 336 2.73 -3.69 -18.56
CA SER A 336 2.45 -2.46 -17.80
C SER A 336 1.01 -2.00 -18.03
N GLY A 337 0.22 -2.00 -16.95
CA GLY A 337 -1.19 -1.64 -16.97
C GLY A 337 -1.92 -2.10 -15.71
N ALA A 338 -3.24 -2.21 -15.80
CA ALA A 338 -4.09 -2.61 -14.69
C ALA A 338 -4.15 -4.13 -14.50
N TYR A 339 -4.48 -4.59 -13.30
CA TYR A 339 -4.59 -6.02 -13.01
C TYR A 339 -5.70 -6.72 -13.82
N GLN A 340 -6.79 -6.03 -14.13
CA GLN A 340 -7.87 -6.57 -14.96
C GLN A 340 -7.35 -6.94 -16.36
N GLN A 341 -6.52 -6.06 -16.93
CA GLN A 341 -5.88 -6.29 -18.23
C GLN A 341 -4.87 -7.44 -18.15
N ALA A 342 -4.05 -7.46 -17.09
CA ALA A 342 -3.11 -8.57 -16.85
C ALA A 342 -3.83 -9.91 -16.75
N ALA A 343 -4.97 -9.98 -16.05
CA ALA A 343 -5.80 -11.17 -15.95
C ALA A 343 -6.38 -11.60 -17.30
N GLY A 344 -6.86 -10.64 -18.10
CA GLY A 344 -7.35 -10.91 -19.46
C GLY A 344 -6.27 -11.46 -20.38
N ILE A 345 -5.08 -10.84 -20.38
CA ILE A 345 -3.94 -11.27 -21.19
C ILE A 345 -3.51 -12.70 -20.85
N VAL A 346 -3.32 -13.02 -19.56
CA VAL A 346 -2.85 -14.36 -19.17
C VAL A 346 -3.89 -15.45 -19.44
N LYS A 347 -5.19 -15.13 -19.35
CA LYS A 347 -6.27 -16.05 -19.78
C LYS A 347 -6.22 -16.28 -21.29
N THR A 348 -6.06 -15.22 -22.07
CA THR A 348 -5.90 -15.34 -23.54
C THR A 348 -4.66 -16.15 -23.91
N MET A 349 -3.55 -16.03 -23.15
CA MET A 349 -2.38 -16.90 -23.32
C MET A 349 -2.72 -18.38 -23.08
N GLN A 350 -3.47 -18.67 -22.02
CA GLN A 350 -3.94 -20.04 -21.71
C GLN A 350 -4.86 -20.56 -22.83
N ASP A 351 -5.83 -19.77 -23.27
CA ASP A 351 -6.82 -20.17 -24.30
C ASP A 351 -6.14 -20.44 -25.66
N GLN A 352 -5.07 -19.70 -25.98
CA GLN A 352 -4.28 -19.92 -27.19
C GLN A 352 -3.17 -20.99 -27.01
N ASN A 353 -3.11 -21.68 -25.85
CA ASN A 353 -2.05 -22.62 -25.55
C ASN A 353 -0.64 -22.02 -25.78
N TYR A 354 -0.43 -20.80 -25.25
CA TYR A 354 0.84 -20.09 -25.26
C TYR A 354 1.35 -19.91 -23.83
N HIS A 355 2.50 -20.50 -23.52
CA HIS A 355 3.07 -20.54 -22.18
C HIS A 355 4.51 -20.01 -22.22
N PRO A 356 4.72 -18.69 -22.14
CA PRO A 356 6.07 -18.13 -22.05
C PRO A 356 6.76 -18.62 -20.77
N VAL A 357 8.08 -18.70 -20.78
CA VAL A 357 8.88 -19.09 -19.60
C VAL A 357 8.64 -18.12 -18.43
N VAL A 358 8.46 -16.84 -18.75
CA VAL A 358 8.18 -15.78 -17.77
C VAL A 358 6.99 -14.95 -18.25
N TRP A 359 5.95 -14.87 -17.41
CA TRP A 359 4.93 -13.86 -17.44
C TRP A 359 5.10 -12.96 -16.21
N GLN A 360 5.39 -11.68 -16.43
CA GLN A 360 5.69 -10.71 -15.37
C GLN A 360 4.89 -9.42 -15.57
N PRO A 361 3.64 -9.34 -15.07
CA PRO A 361 2.92 -8.08 -14.99
C PRO A 361 3.51 -7.17 -13.91
N THR A 362 3.14 -5.89 -13.95
CA THR A 362 3.51 -4.92 -12.92
C THR A 362 2.82 -5.23 -11.58
N VAL A 363 3.24 -4.50 -10.56
CA VAL A 363 2.79 -4.66 -9.16
C VAL A 363 1.27 -4.50 -8.98
N THR A 364 0.56 -3.89 -9.93
CA THR A 364 -0.91 -3.83 -9.95
C THR A 364 -1.56 -5.20 -9.90
N ALA A 365 -0.87 -6.24 -10.39
CA ALA A 365 -1.33 -7.63 -10.31
C ALA A 365 -1.12 -8.29 -8.94
N TYR A 366 -0.45 -7.64 -7.98
CA TYR A 366 -0.34 -8.14 -6.61
C TYR A 366 -1.62 -7.82 -5.81
N THR A 367 -2.72 -8.46 -6.18
CA THR A 367 -4.03 -8.30 -5.54
C THR A 367 -4.82 -9.61 -5.60
N PRO A 368 -5.69 -9.91 -4.59
CA PRO A 368 -6.60 -11.03 -4.66
C PRO A 368 -7.50 -11.03 -5.89
N ASP A 369 -7.88 -9.83 -6.36
CA ASP A 369 -8.74 -9.66 -7.53
C ASP A 369 -8.07 -10.19 -8.81
N TYR A 370 -6.75 -10.02 -8.97
CA TYR A 370 -6.01 -10.64 -10.07
C TYR A 370 -6.09 -12.17 -10.02
N LEU A 371 -5.86 -12.77 -8.84
CA LEU A 371 -5.95 -14.22 -8.68
C LEU A 371 -7.35 -14.74 -8.97
N GLN A 372 -8.38 -14.00 -8.54
CA GLN A 372 -9.77 -14.37 -8.79
C GLN A 372 -10.13 -14.29 -10.28
N GLN A 373 -9.74 -13.19 -10.96
CA GLN A 373 -10.09 -12.97 -12.36
C GLN A 373 -9.30 -13.86 -13.31
N ALA A 374 -8.01 -14.04 -13.08
CA ALA A 374 -7.15 -14.89 -13.90
C ALA A 374 -7.38 -16.39 -13.65
N GLY A 375 -7.84 -16.77 -12.45
CA GLY A 375 -8.10 -18.16 -12.09
C GLY A 375 -6.83 -19.03 -12.21
N SER A 376 -6.96 -20.19 -12.86
CA SER A 376 -5.83 -21.12 -13.09
C SER A 376 -4.73 -20.54 -14.00
N ALA A 377 -5.09 -19.59 -14.86
CA ALA A 377 -4.12 -18.93 -15.74
C ALA A 377 -3.09 -18.07 -14.99
N ALA A 378 -3.40 -17.67 -13.75
CA ALA A 378 -2.46 -16.93 -12.91
C ALA A 378 -1.24 -17.75 -12.48
N GLU A 379 -1.30 -19.09 -12.52
CA GLU A 379 -0.23 -19.96 -12.06
C GLU A 379 1.08 -19.66 -12.79
N GLY A 380 2.18 -19.55 -12.04
CA GLY A 380 3.49 -19.23 -12.60
C GLY A 380 3.77 -17.73 -12.80
N THR A 381 2.78 -16.84 -12.63
CA THR A 381 2.99 -15.38 -12.75
C THR A 381 4.06 -14.89 -11.78
N TYR A 382 5.05 -14.16 -12.27
CA TYR A 382 6.06 -13.48 -11.45
C TYR A 382 5.69 -12.02 -11.25
N ILE A 383 5.89 -11.48 -10.05
CA ILE A 383 5.67 -10.06 -9.75
C ILE A 383 6.80 -9.55 -8.86
N GLY A 384 7.34 -8.38 -9.20
CA GLY A 384 8.28 -7.67 -8.33
C GLY A 384 7.51 -6.73 -7.40
N ILE A 385 7.74 -6.85 -6.09
CA ILE A 385 7.13 -5.98 -5.08
C ILE A 385 8.20 -5.43 -4.13
N GLN A 386 7.92 -4.29 -3.51
CA GLN A 386 8.80 -3.70 -2.50
C GLN A 386 8.28 -3.90 -1.07
N PRO A 387 7.01 -3.67 -0.74
CA PRO A 387 6.51 -3.84 0.62
C PRO A 387 6.51 -5.29 1.08
N THR A 388 6.33 -5.47 2.38
CA THR A 388 6.25 -6.80 3.01
C THR A 388 5.11 -7.62 2.41
N LEU A 389 5.41 -8.87 2.05
CA LEU A 389 4.42 -9.82 1.53
C LEU A 389 3.36 -10.12 2.59
N LEU A 390 2.08 -10.12 2.22
CA LEU A 390 0.98 -10.32 3.19
C LEU A 390 1.11 -11.63 3.97
N SER A 391 1.58 -12.71 3.34
CA SER A 391 1.84 -13.99 4.02
C SER A 391 2.96 -13.91 5.07
N GLU A 392 3.73 -12.83 5.09
CA GLU A 392 4.82 -12.56 6.04
C GLU A 392 4.44 -11.48 7.07
N ALA A 393 3.16 -11.19 7.25
CA ALA A 393 2.68 -10.18 8.19
C ALA A 393 3.14 -10.40 9.64
N SER A 394 3.50 -11.64 10.02
CA SER A 394 4.07 -11.94 11.34
C SER A 394 5.39 -11.21 11.62
N PHE A 395 6.13 -10.80 10.59
CA PHE A 395 7.36 -10.02 10.72
C PHE A 395 7.12 -8.50 10.75
N SER A 396 5.90 -8.03 10.48
CA SER A 396 5.56 -6.62 10.45
C SER A 396 4.28 -6.32 11.26
N PRO A 397 4.41 -5.87 12.53
CA PRO A 397 3.26 -5.41 13.31
C PRO A 397 2.49 -4.28 12.61
N GLU A 398 3.18 -3.46 11.83
CA GLU A 398 2.54 -2.38 11.07
C GLU A 398 1.63 -2.94 9.96
N LEU A 399 2.07 -3.97 9.22
CA LEU A 399 1.24 -4.65 8.22
C LEU A 399 -0.01 -5.30 8.85
N GLN A 400 0.15 -5.91 10.05
CA GLN A 400 -0.99 -6.45 10.79
C GLN A 400 -1.98 -5.36 11.19
N THR A 401 -1.47 -4.20 11.62
CA THR A 401 -2.31 -3.04 11.98
C THR A 401 -3.02 -2.52 10.75
N TYR A 402 -2.32 -2.35 9.64
CA TYR A 402 -2.91 -1.95 8.37
C TYR A 402 -4.01 -2.91 7.92
N ALA A 403 -3.72 -4.21 7.85
CA ALA A 403 -4.71 -5.22 7.44
C ALA A 403 -6.00 -5.16 8.27
N ARG A 404 -5.86 -5.01 9.60
CA ARG A 404 -7.00 -4.90 10.52
C ARG A 404 -7.84 -3.64 10.27
N TRP A 405 -7.20 -2.50 10.05
CA TRP A 405 -7.91 -1.24 9.87
C TRP A 405 -8.44 -1.06 8.45
N LEU A 406 -7.81 -1.69 7.46
CA LEU A 406 -8.31 -1.72 6.10
C LEU A 406 -9.68 -2.39 6.02
N THR A 407 -9.89 -3.52 6.73
CA THR A 407 -11.20 -4.20 6.78
C THR A 407 -12.29 -3.36 7.46
N GLN A 408 -11.94 -2.33 8.24
CA GLN A 408 -12.91 -1.38 8.80
C GLN A 408 -13.38 -0.33 7.79
N VAL A 409 -12.67 -0.18 6.67
CA VAL A 409 -13.00 0.73 5.57
C VAL A 409 -13.63 -0.03 4.41
N ARG A 410 -13.04 -1.18 4.07
CA ARG A 410 -13.51 -2.11 3.03
C ARG A 410 -13.41 -3.53 3.58
N PRO A 411 -14.55 -4.17 3.94
CA PRO A 411 -14.54 -5.43 4.68
C PRO A 411 -13.73 -6.57 4.06
N ASP A 412 -13.74 -6.71 2.74
CA ASP A 412 -13.08 -7.82 2.03
C ASP A 412 -11.71 -7.46 1.42
N ALA A 413 -11.19 -6.26 1.73
CA ALA A 413 -9.90 -5.81 1.20
C ALA A 413 -8.72 -6.49 1.91
N GLU A 414 -7.68 -6.78 1.13
CA GLU A 414 -6.37 -7.21 1.62
C GLU A 414 -5.31 -6.15 1.29
N PRO A 415 -4.26 -6.00 2.11
CA PRO A 415 -3.14 -5.11 1.81
C PRO A 415 -2.50 -5.43 0.46
N THR A 416 -2.34 -4.40 -0.36
CA THR A 416 -1.64 -4.46 -1.64
C THR A 416 -0.29 -3.72 -1.55
N ASP A 417 0.56 -3.84 -2.57
CA ASP A 417 1.81 -3.07 -2.67
C ASP A 417 1.53 -1.56 -2.60
N LEU A 418 0.64 -1.09 -3.46
CA LEU A 418 0.29 0.33 -3.58
C LEU A 418 -0.36 0.87 -2.29
N GLY A 419 -1.25 0.08 -1.70
CA GLY A 419 -1.91 0.41 -0.44
C GLY A 419 -0.94 0.51 0.73
N GLN A 420 0.09 -0.33 0.79
CA GLN A 420 1.11 -0.26 1.84
C GLN A 420 1.90 1.06 1.77
N PHE A 421 2.24 1.55 0.59
CA PHE A 421 2.88 2.87 0.45
C PHE A 421 1.94 4.02 0.82
N ALA A 422 0.64 3.91 0.54
CA ALA A 422 -0.33 4.93 0.94
C ALA A 422 -0.56 4.97 2.46
N TRP A 423 -0.61 3.80 3.10
CA TRP A 423 -0.61 3.68 4.57
C TRP A 423 0.66 4.32 5.16
N GLY A 424 1.84 3.97 4.62
CA GLY A 424 3.11 4.53 5.06
C GLY A 424 3.21 6.04 4.84
N ALA A 425 2.67 6.58 3.75
CA ALA A 425 2.61 8.02 3.53
C ALA A 425 1.79 8.75 4.62
N ALA A 426 0.66 8.14 5.04
CA ALA A 426 -0.15 8.67 6.13
C ALA A 426 0.55 8.55 7.49
N ALA A 427 1.27 7.45 7.74
CA ALA A 427 2.09 7.26 8.92
C ALA A 427 3.22 8.30 9.00
N LEU A 428 3.92 8.52 7.88
CA LEU A 428 4.97 9.54 7.77
C LEU A 428 4.43 10.94 8.06
N PHE A 429 3.27 11.28 7.47
CA PHE A 429 2.62 12.57 7.73
C PHE A 429 2.38 12.77 9.22
N ILE A 430 1.75 11.81 9.90
CA ILE A 430 1.46 11.90 11.34
C ILE A 430 2.76 11.98 12.18
N ASP A 431 3.78 11.16 11.87
CA ASP A 431 5.07 11.22 12.57
C ASP A 431 5.70 12.62 12.47
N LYS A 432 5.74 13.21 11.27
CA LYS A 432 6.28 14.55 11.08
C LYS A 432 5.43 15.63 11.74
N MET A 433 4.11 15.48 11.75
CA MET A 433 3.22 16.41 12.44
C MET A 433 3.38 16.37 13.96
N ILE A 434 3.60 15.18 14.55
CA ILE A 434 3.93 15.06 15.98
C ILE A 434 5.24 15.81 16.28
N LYS A 435 6.28 15.60 15.46
CA LYS A 435 7.58 16.28 15.61
C LYS A 435 7.49 17.79 15.38
N LEU A 436 6.61 18.24 14.49
CA LEU A 436 6.40 19.65 14.17
C LEU A 436 5.73 20.42 15.34
N GLY A 437 4.90 19.71 16.13
CA GLY A 437 4.30 20.27 17.32
C GLY A 437 2.97 21.01 17.07
N PRO A 438 2.49 21.75 18.09
CA PRO A 438 1.12 22.29 18.11
C PRO A 438 0.86 23.46 17.15
N LYS A 439 1.88 24.05 16.55
CA LYS A 439 1.76 25.17 15.61
C LYS A 439 2.30 24.83 14.22
N PRO A 440 1.70 23.83 13.55
CA PRO A 440 2.22 23.35 12.27
C PRO A 440 2.05 24.39 11.15
N THR A 441 3.04 24.39 10.24
CA THR A 441 3.02 25.12 8.97
C THR A 441 3.44 24.21 7.84
N ARG A 442 2.97 24.45 6.60
CA ARG A 442 3.39 23.74 5.40
C ARG A 442 4.92 23.75 5.24
N LYS A 443 5.55 24.92 5.44
CA LYS A 443 7.01 25.07 5.38
C LYS A 443 7.74 24.22 6.43
N GLY A 444 7.21 24.18 7.66
CA GLY A 444 7.78 23.37 8.74
C GLY A 444 7.68 21.87 8.45
N LEU A 445 6.53 21.42 7.91
CA LEU A 445 6.34 20.03 7.50
C LEU A 445 7.35 19.63 6.41
N LEU A 446 7.48 20.43 5.36
CA LEU A 446 8.44 20.18 4.27
C LEU A 446 9.88 20.09 4.79
N ALA A 447 10.28 20.95 5.73
CA ALA A 447 11.62 20.93 6.33
C ALA A 447 11.89 19.62 7.11
N LEU A 448 10.89 19.06 7.79
CA LEU A 448 11.03 17.80 8.51
C LEU A 448 11.01 16.58 7.58
N VAL A 449 10.19 16.61 6.52
CA VAL A 449 10.15 15.51 5.54
C VAL A 449 11.46 15.44 4.75
N ALA A 450 12.04 16.59 4.40
CA ALA A 450 13.32 16.64 3.69
C ALA A 450 14.50 16.01 4.46
N GLN A 451 14.35 15.75 5.76
CA GLN A 451 15.36 15.10 6.61
C GLN A 451 15.13 13.58 6.76
N GLU A 452 14.12 13.03 6.11
CA GLU A 452 13.81 11.59 6.23
C GLU A 452 14.55 10.77 5.17
N HIS A 453 15.68 10.16 5.58
CA HIS A 453 16.58 9.46 4.66
C HIS A 453 16.58 7.93 4.81
N ASN A 454 15.77 7.36 5.72
CA ASN A 454 15.67 5.91 5.87
C ASN A 454 14.28 5.51 6.41
N TYR A 455 13.25 5.90 5.70
CA TYR A 455 11.89 5.62 6.09
C TYR A 455 11.50 4.18 5.75
N THR A 456 11.11 3.38 6.75
CA THR A 456 10.71 1.98 6.59
C THR A 456 9.28 1.70 7.01
N ASP A 457 8.61 2.67 7.62
CA ASP A 457 7.33 2.50 8.33
C ASP A 457 7.34 1.24 9.23
N LYS A 458 8.31 1.20 10.15
CA LYS A 458 8.50 0.09 11.10
C LYS A 458 8.67 -1.29 10.42
N GLY A 459 9.31 -1.32 9.26
CA GLY A 459 9.59 -2.53 8.50
C GLY A 459 8.44 -2.97 7.58
N LEU A 460 7.51 -2.08 7.26
CA LEU A 460 6.49 -2.33 6.25
C LEU A 460 7.10 -2.49 4.85
N PHE A 461 8.17 -1.74 4.56
CA PHE A 461 8.94 -1.80 3.32
C PHE A 461 10.43 -1.52 3.58
N PRO A 462 11.32 -1.80 2.62
CA PRO A 462 12.74 -1.50 2.75
C PRO A 462 12.96 0.00 2.88
N GLY A 463 14.10 0.40 3.44
CA GLY A 463 14.44 1.81 3.61
C GLY A 463 14.20 2.65 2.35
N GLN A 464 13.55 3.79 2.53
CA GLN A 464 13.24 4.77 1.49
C GLN A 464 13.93 6.09 1.82
N ASP A 465 14.68 6.65 0.89
CA ASP A 465 15.23 8.01 1.03
C ASP A 465 14.19 9.05 0.57
N VAL A 466 13.14 9.21 1.38
CA VAL A 466 12.03 10.12 1.05
C VAL A 466 12.53 11.56 0.94
N GLY A 467 13.34 12.03 1.89
CA GLY A 467 13.88 13.39 1.92
C GLY A 467 14.83 13.66 0.77
N GLY A 468 15.71 12.72 0.45
CA GLY A 468 16.61 12.79 -0.70
C GLY A 468 15.95 12.45 -2.03
N ARG A 469 14.72 11.91 -1.99
CA ARG A 469 13.97 11.48 -3.19
C ARG A 469 14.77 10.54 -4.09
N LYS A 470 15.53 9.62 -3.47
CA LYS A 470 16.35 8.66 -4.20
C LYS A 470 15.59 7.37 -4.42
N LEU A 471 15.60 6.90 -5.65
CA LEU A 471 14.96 5.66 -6.03
C LEU A 471 15.62 4.46 -5.33
N SER A 472 14.80 3.66 -4.62
CA SER A 472 15.24 2.40 -4.04
C SER A 472 15.43 1.34 -5.14
N ASP A 473 16.50 0.53 -5.03
CA ASP A 473 16.71 -0.65 -5.86
C ASP A 473 16.32 -1.96 -5.15
N CYS A 474 15.76 -1.84 -3.95
CA CYS A 474 15.30 -2.99 -3.18
C CYS A 474 14.04 -3.60 -3.78
N ILE A 475 14.02 -4.91 -3.96
CA ILE A 475 12.87 -5.65 -4.47
C ILE A 475 12.83 -7.05 -3.87
N GLN A 476 11.65 -7.62 -3.79
CA GLN A 476 11.42 -9.05 -3.68
C GLN A 476 10.61 -9.54 -4.87
N MET A 477 10.97 -10.71 -5.39
CA MET A 477 10.20 -11.38 -6.43
C MET A 477 9.28 -12.41 -5.78
N ILE A 478 8.04 -12.40 -6.19
CA ILE A 478 7.03 -13.38 -5.81
C ILE A 478 6.53 -14.11 -7.05
N GLN A 479 5.94 -15.28 -6.84
CA GLN A 479 5.31 -16.06 -7.90
C GLN A 479 3.96 -16.57 -7.43
N VAL A 480 3.00 -16.66 -8.34
CA VAL A 480 1.76 -17.37 -8.06
C VAL A 480 2.02 -18.87 -8.10
N ARG A 481 1.76 -19.55 -6.98
CA ARG A 481 1.87 -21.02 -6.86
C ARG A 481 0.66 -21.54 -6.09
N ASN A 482 -0.05 -22.50 -6.68
CA ASN A 482 -1.28 -23.06 -6.10
C ASN A 482 -2.29 -21.95 -5.74
N GLY A 483 -2.44 -20.96 -6.64
CA GLY A 483 -3.35 -19.82 -6.47
C GLY A 483 -2.98 -18.86 -5.34
N LYS A 484 -1.71 -18.81 -4.90
CA LYS A 484 -1.23 -17.91 -3.85
C LYS A 484 0.05 -17.21 -4.27
N PHE A 485 0.23 -15.99 -3.79
CA PHE A 485 1.51 -15.29 -3.91
C PHE A 485 2.53 -15.88 -2.92
N VAL A 486 3.63 -16.39 -3.43
CA VAL A 486 4.73 -16.94 -2.62
C VAL A 486 6.05 -16.27 -2.99
N ARG A 487 6.90 -16.10 -2.01
CA ARG A 487 8.25 -15.55 -2.20
C ARG A 487 9.11 -16.45 -3.06
N VAL A 488 9.86 -15.84 -3.96
CA VAL A 488 10.85 -16.52 -4.83
C VAL A 488 12.26 -16.01 -4.55
N LEU A 489 12.42 -14.68 -4.41
CA LEU A 489 13.73 -14.04 -4.24
C LEU A 489 13.62 -12.74 -3.45
N PRO A 490 14.49 -12.49 -2.45
CA PRO A 490 15.39 -13.46 -1.80
C PRO A 490 14.62 -14.58 -1.11
N ALA A 491 15.30 -15.70 -0.81
CA ALA A 491 14.65 -16.86 -0.20
C ALA A 491 14.22 -16.63 1.27
N ALA A 492 14.96 -15.80 2.01
CA ALA A 492 14.65 -15.51 3.41
C ALA A 492 13.43 -14.59 3.51
N ALA A 493 12.51 -14.91 4.42
CA ALA A 493 11.34 -14.10 4.69
C ALA A 493 11.73 -12.71 5.17
N HIS A 494 10.91 -11.70 4.85
CA HIS A 494 11.09 -10.30 5.25
C HIS A 494 12.48 -9.75 4.91
N THR A 495 13.00 -10.10 3.73
CA THR A 495 14.26 -9.59 3.19
C THR A 495 14.06 -9.07 1.77
N TRP A 496 14.97 -8.19 1.35
CA TRP A 496 14.95 -7.59 0.01
C TRP A 496 16.31 -7.74 -0.66
N ARG A 497 16.28 -7.80 -1.99
CA ARG A 497 17.47 -7.73 -2.84
C ARG A 497 17.70 -6.26 -3.21
N CYS A 498 18.78 -5.65 -2.72
CA CYS A 498 19.10 -4.23 -2.88
C CYS A 498 20.49 -4.04 -3.53
N VAL A 499 20.78 -4.77 -4.60
CA VAL A 499 22.13 -4.80 -5.22
C VAL A 499 22.11 -4.52 -6.73
N ASP A 500 20.93 -4.26 -7.27
CA ASP A 500 20.77 -4.19 -8.73
C ASP A 500 20.99 -2.77 -9.27
N GLY A 501 20.89 -1.77 -8.41
CA GLY A 501 21.09 -0.38 -8.76
C GLY A 501 19.95 0.20 -9.62
N VAL A 502 20.17 1.40 -10.12
CA VAL A 502 19.26 2.12 -10.99
C VAL A 502 19.98 2.52 -12.27
N TRP A 503 19.22 2.69 -13.35
CA TRP A 503 19.73 3.18 -14.61
C TRP A 503 19.60 4.70 -14.70
N ASP A 504 20.70 5.37 -14.95
CA ASP A 504 20.72 6.81 -15.22
C ASP A 504 20.75 7.03 -16.74
N PHE A 505 19.67 7.62 -17.27
CA PHE A 505 19.54 7.89 -18.70
C PHE A 505 20.42 9.02 -19.19
N SER A 506 20.83 9.94 -18.31
CA SER A 506 21.70 11.07 -18.69
C SER A 506 23.13 10.60 -18.96
N THR A 507 23.63 9.71 -18.14
CA THR A 507 24.98 9.13 -18.27
C THR A 507 25.01 7.82 -19.01
N LYS A 508 23.83 7.21 -19.28
CA LYS A 508 23.66 5.87 -19.88
C LYS A 508 24.45 4.80 -19.11
N ARG A 509 24.38 4.85 -17.78
CA ARG A 509 25.10 3.93 -16.88
C ARG A 509 24.20 3.43 -15.77
N LYS A 510 24.55 2.26 -15.28
CA LYS A 510 24.05 1.74 -14.01
C LYS A 510 24.79 2.48 -12.89
N ILE A 511 24.01 3.03 -11.96
CA ILE A 511 24.50 3.67 -10.73
C ILE A 511 23.88 2.97 -9.52
N ALA A 512 24.43 3.23 -8.33
CA ALA A 512 23.88 2.67 -7.11
C ALA A 512 22.48 3.22 -6.85
N GLY A 513 21.57 2.35 -6.43
CA GLY A 513 20.27 2.71 -5.88
C GLY A 513 20.36 2.98 -4.39
N TYR A 514 19.22 3.19 -3.74
CA TYR A 514 19.13 3.34 -2.28
C TYR A 514 18.52 2.05 -1.68
N PRO A 515 18.95 1.56 -0.50
CA PRO A 515 20.16 1.94 0.25
C PRO A 515 21.44 1.43 -0.43
N GLN A 516 22.56 2.12 -0.19
CA GLN A 516 23.87 1.71 -0.69
C GLN A 516 24.60 0.86 0.33
#